data_68df76d6acab95d540a65a148560c45b
#
_entry.id   68df76d6acab95d540a65a148560c45b
#
_cell.length_a   1.000
_cell.length_b   1.000
_cell.length_c   1.000
_cell.angle_alpha   90.00
_cell.angle_beta   90.00
_cell.angle_gamma   90.00
#
_symmetry.space_group_name_H-M   'P 1'
#
loop_
_entity.id
_entity.type
_entity.pdbx_description
1 polymer ?
#
loop_
_entity_poly.entity_id
_entity_poly.type
_entity_poly.pdbx_seq_one_letter_code
_entity_poly.pdbx_strand_id
1 'polypeptide(L)'
;MTVDPTWVAAAAAITPGFETVGDPFQAAAGDFDGMGISCGALQWNIGMGSLQPMVLAVGRPVVLAAMPVHGARMWEACSGTVNRGLQIVRGWQSGATLKSSAKAELRALMGTPDMRAEQQKRIDAKAEIAMGLARDWSMARDGTEPTKRLFLWFFD
;
A
#
# COMPACT_ATOMS: atom_id res chain seq x y z
N MET A 1 20.30 -6.80 7.89
CA MET A 1 20.44 -5.86 9.03
C MET A 1 19.06 -5.38 9.38
N THR A 2 18.62 -5.54 10.62
CA THR A 2 17.23 -5.24 11.02
C THR A 2 17.12 -3.75 11.36
N VAL A 3 16.22 -3.04 10.70
CA VAL A 3 15.88 -1.65 11.05
C VAL A 3 15.11 -1.66 12.36
N ASP A 4 15.34 -0.67 13.21
CA ASP A 4 14.60 -0.51 14.48
C ASP A 4 13.09 -0.51 14.20
N PRO A 5 12.29 -1.43 14.79
CA PRO A 5 10.86 -1.51 14.54
C PRO A 5 10.09 -0.22 14.85
N THR A 6 10.58 0.58 15.82
CA THR A 6 9.95 1.87 16.15
C THR A 6 10.15 2.91 15.04
N TRP A 7 11.23 2.82 14.29
CA TRP A 7 11.50 3.69 13.16
C TRP A 7 10.63 3.29 11.95
N VAL A 8 10.49 1.97 11.73
CA VAL A 8 9.61 1.43 10.68
C VAL A 8 8.15 1.81 10.94
N ALA A 9 7.69 1.65 12.19
CA ALA A 9 6.34 2.05 12.59
C ALA A 9 6.09 3.56 12.39
N ALA A 10 7.07 4.39 12.75
CA ALA A 10 6.98 5.83 12.54
C ALA A 10 6.92 6.19 11.05
N ALA A 11 7.73 5.55 10.21
CA ALA A 11 7.73 5.75 8.77
C ALA A 11 6.39 5.36 8.14
N ALA A 12 5.88 4.17 8.49
CA ALA A 12 4.59 3.68 8.00
C ALA A 12 3.39 4.52 8.46
N ALA A 13 3.52 5.30 9.53
CA ALA A 13 2.46 6.19 10.03
C ALA A 13 2.47 7.58 9.37
N ILE A 14 3.58 8.04 8.81
CA ILE A 14 3.70 9.37 8.22
C ILE A 14 2.94 9.45 6.89
N THR A 15 3.12 8.50 6.00
CA THR A 15 2.52 8.50 4.66
C THR A 15 0.98 8.56 4.68
N PRO A 16 0.27 7.73 5.51
CA PRO A 16 -1.19 7.81 5.58
C PRO A 16 -1.71 8.90 6.53
N GLY A 17 -0.86 9.48 7.36
CA GLY A 17 -1.27 10.42 8.42
C GLY A 17 -1.91 11.72 7.92
N PHE A 18 -1.82 12.02 6.62
CA PHE A 18 -2.45 13.19 6.02
C PHE A 18 -3.85 12.93 5.44
N GLU A 19 -4.30 11.67 5.30
CA GLU A 19 -5.50 11.35 4.54
C GLU A 19 -6.49 10.39 5.23
N THR A 20 -6.16 9.77 6.36
CA THR A 20 -7.03 8.74 6.95
C THR A 20 -7.26 8.91 8.44
N VAL A 21 -8.51 9.16 8.78
CA VAL A 21 -9.03 8.89 10.13
C VAL A 21 -9.21 7.37 10.23
N GLY A 22 -8.33 6.66 10.93
CA GLY A 22 -8.47 5.23 11.17
C GLY A 22 -7.18 4.41 10.96
N ASP A 23 -7.35 3.10 10.74
CA ASP A 23 -6.25 2.16 10.55
C ASP A 23 -5.60 2.35 9.15
N PRO A 24 -4.33 2.75 9.06
CA PRO A 24 -3.64 2.99 7.79
C PRO A 24 -3.57 1.73 6.90
N PHE A 25 -3.51 0.53 7.49
CA PHE A 25 -3.52 -0.72 6.71
C PHE A 25 -4.81 -0.90 5.93
N GLN A 26 -5.93 -0.33 6.39
CA GLN A 26 -7.24 -0.40 5.73
C GLN A 26 -7.56 0.83 4.89
N ALA A 27 -6.60 1.70 4.59
CA ALA A 27 -6.83 2.85 3.74
C ALA A 27 -7.30 2.43 2.35
N ALA A 28 -8.30 3.14 1.81
CA ALA A 28 -8.79 2.95 0.46
C ALA A 28 -9.29 4.29 -0.10
N ALA A 29 -8.67 4.74 -1.18
CA ALA A 29 -8.97 5.97 -1.88
C ALA A 29 -9.30 5.72 -3.36
N GLY A 30 -10.06 6.62 -3.96
CA GLY A 30 -10.40 6.58 -5.38
C GLY A 30 -9.34 7.20 -6.28
N ASP A 31 -9.72 7.48 -7.52
CA ASP A 31 -8.85 7.90 -8.63
C ASP A 31 -8.54 9.41 -8.61
N PHE A 32 -8.03 9.91 -7.49
CA PHE A 32 -7.68 11.34 -7.36
C PHE A 32 -6.36 11.71 -8.07
N ASP A 33 -5.51 10.72 -8.32
CA ASP A 33 -4.16 10.87 -8.90
C ASP A 33 -4.00 10.19 -10.28
N GLY A 34 -5.09 9.65 -10.84
CA GLY A 34 -5.07 8.90 -12.10
C GLY A 34 -4.64 7.44 -11.97
N MET A 35 -4.39 6.93 -10.76
CA MET A 35 -3.90 5.58 -10.49
C MET A 35 -5.01 4.54 -10.26
N GLY A 36 -6.27 4.93 -10.43
CA GLY A 36 -7.45 4.08 -10.30
C GLY A 36 -7.94 3.95 -8.88
N ILE A 37 -7.29 3.16 -8.06
CA ILE A 37 -7.48 3.08 -6.60
C ILE A 37 -6.13 3.04 -5.92
N SER A 38 -6.06 3.58 -4.71
CA SER A 38 -4.88 3.52 -3.85
C SER A 38 -5.28 2.94 -2.49
N CYS A 39 -4.56 1.91 -2.04
CA CYS A 39 -4.93 1.12 -0.87
C CYS A 39 -3.76 0.85 0.07
N GLY A 40 -4.08 0.71 1.38
CA GLY A 40 -3.14 0.31 2.41
C GLY A 40 -2.16 1.40 2.85
N ALA A 41 -1.26 1.02 3.75
CA ALA A 41 -0.40 1.94 4.49
C ALA A 41 0.56 2.76 3.60
N LEU A 42 0.99 2.24 2.45
CA LEU A 42 1.86 2.95 1.52
C LEU A 42 1.18 3.28 0.17
N GLN A 43 -0.16 3.33 0.15
CA GLN A 43 -0.93 3.76 -1.02
C GLN A 43 -0.60 2.96 -2.30
N TRP A 44 -0.49 1.62 -2.17
CA TRP A 44 -0.33 0.76 -3.34
C TRP A 44 -1.52 0.92 -4.29
N ASN A 45 -1.27 0.97 -5.57
CA ASN A 45 -2.28 1.33 -6.56
C ASN A 45 -2.23 0.46 -7.83
N ILE A 46 -3.28 0.53 -8.62
CA ILE A 46 -3.42 -0.22 -9.88
C ILE A 46 -2.55 0.40 -10.98
N GLY A 47 -2.55 1.72 -11.10
CA GLY A 47 -1.91 2.44 -12.19
C GLY A 47 -0.40 2.17 -12.31
N MET A 48 0.30 2.10 -11.18
CA MET A 48 1.73 1.76 -11.12
C MET A 48 2.00 0.25 -11.01
N GLY A 49 0.97 -0.58 -10.96
CA GLY A 49 1.14 -2.02 -10.83
C GLY A 49 1.62 -2.49 -9.45
N SER A 50 1.51 -1.66 -8.42
CA SER A 50 2.05 -1.98 -7.09
C SER A 50 1.07 -2.77 -6.21
N LEU A 51 -0.24 -2.64 -6.44
CA LEU A 51 -1.28 -3.36 -5.69
C LEU A 51 -1.48 -4.80 -6.20
N GLN A 52 -1.37 -5.02 -7.51
CA GLN A 52 -1.63 -6.31 -8.13
C GLN A 52 -0.82 -7.47 -7.53
N PRO A 53 0.51 -7.37 -7.33
CA PRO A 53 1.29 -8.46 -6.74
C PRO A 53 0.84 -8.83 -5.33
N MET A 54 0.32 -7.88 -4.57
CA MET A 54 -0.18 -8.11 -3.21
C MET A 54 -1.49 -8.91 -3.23
N VAL A 55 -2.42 -8.48 -4.09
CA VAL A 55 -3.71 -9.17 -4.25
C VAL A 55 -3.51 -10.59 -4.77
N LEU A 56 -2.60 -10.80 -5.71
CA LEU A 56 -2.25 -12.13 -6.20
C LEU A 56 -1.58 -12.99 -5.13
N ALA A 57 -0.72 -12.41 -4.29
CA ALA A 57 -0.01 -13.12 -3.24
C ALA A 57 -0.95 -13.66 -2.14
N VAL A 58 -1.99 -12.90 -1.75
CA VAL A 58 -2.96 -13.37 -0.75
C VAL A 58 -3.92 -14.43 -1.30
N GLY A 59 -4.08 -14.50 -2.62
CA GLY A 59 -4.83 -15.53 -3.30
C GLY A 59 -6.32 -15.23 -3.49
N ARG A 60 -6.87 -15.82 -4.54
CA ARG A 60 -8.25 -15.61 -4.96
C ARG A 60 -9.29 -15.91 -3.88
N PRO A 61 -9.18 -17.01 -3.09
CA PRO A 61 -10.17 -17.31 -2.03
C PRO A 61 -10.29 -16.21 -0.99
N VAL A 62 -9.16 -15.60 -0.56
CA VAL A 62 -9.16 -14.49 0.39
C VAL A 62 -9.85 -13.27 -0.20
N VAL A 63 -9.54 -12.95 -1.46
CA VAL A 63 -10.15 -11.82 -2.18
C VAL A 63 -11.66 -11.98 -2.29
N LEU A 64 -12.14 -13.16 -2.70
CA LEU A 64 -13.58 -13.41 -2.84
C LEU A 64 -14.32 -13.40 -1.48
N ALA A 65 -13.69 -13.89 -0.42
CA ALA A 65 -14.28 -13.88 0.92
C ALA A 65 -14.39 -12.45 1.49
N ALA A 66 -13.35 -11.62 1.30
CA ALA A 66 -13.33 -10.24 1.78
C ALA A 66 -14.19 -9.28 0.93
N MET A 67 -14.36 -9.60 -0.34
CA MET A 67 -15.06 -8.77 -1.33
C MET A 67 -16.16 -9.55 -2.04
N PRO A 68 -17.28 -9.86 -1.36
CA PRO A 68 -18.32 -10.74 -1.92
C PRO A 68 -19.00 -10.20 -3.19
N VAL A 69 -19.08 -8.87 -3.35
CA VAL A 69 -19.65 -8.21 -4.53
C VAL A 69 -18.61 -7.92 -5.60
N HIS A 70 -17.45 -7.37 -5.22
CA HIS A 70 -16.44 -6.87 -6.15
C HIS A 70 -15.23 -7.81 -6.32
N GLY A 71 -15.12 -8.89 -5.52
CA GLY A 71 -13.90 -9.71 -5.44
C GLY A 71 -13.52 -10.39 -6.75
N ALA A 72 -14.49 -10.92 -7.50
CA ALA A 72 -14.21 -11.53 -8.82
C ALA A 72 -13.63 -10.51 -9.80
N ARG A 73 -14.15 -9.29 -9.79
CA ARG A 73 -13.66 -8.19 -10.62
C ARG A 73 -12.32 -7.64 -10.12
N MET A 74 -12.11 -7.63 -8.79
CA MET A 74 -10.80 -7.27 -8.20
C MET A 74 -9.73 -8.27 -8.64
N TRP A 75 -10.03 -9.56 -8.60
CA TRP A 75 -9.11 -10.59 -9.10
C TRP A 75 -8.79 -10.40 -10.58
N GLU A 76 -9.79 -10.15 -11.42
CA GLU A 76 -9.62 -9.84 -12.85
C GLU A 76 -8.74 -8.58 -13.04
N ALA A 77 -9.00 -7.51 -12.29
CA ALA A 77 -8.24 -6.27 -12.36
C ALA A 77 -6.76 -6.46 -12.04
N CYS A 78 -6.44 -7.35 -11.11
CA CYS A 78 -5.07 -7.62 -10.68
C CYS A 78 -4.35 -8.69 -11.49
N SER A 79 -5.09 -9.59 -12.17
CA SER A 79 -4.53 -10.66 -13.01
C SER A 79 -4.34 -10.25 -14.46
N GLY A 80 -4.96 -9.18 -14.89
CA GLY A 80 -4.92 -8.66 -16.25
C GLY A 80 -3.89 -7.56 -16.48
N THR A 81 -4.07 -6.82 -17.56
CA THR A 81 -3.25 -5.63 -17.85
C THR A 81 -3.62 -4.47 -16.92
N VAL A 82 -2.68 -3.53 -16.72
CA VAL A 82 -2.94 -2.30 -15.94
C VAL A 82 -4.14 -1.53 -16.50
N ASN A 83 -4.23 -1.37 -17.82
CA ASN A 83 -5.35 -0.67 -18.47
C ASN A 83 -6.70 -1.35 -18.16
N ARG A 84 -6.74 -2.68 -18.20
CA ARG A 84 -7.96 -3.43 -17.83
C ARG A 84 -8.30 -3.24 -16.36
N GLY A 85 -7.31 -3.29 -15.49
CA GLY A 85 -7.48 -3.03 -14.06
C GLY A 85 -8.05 -1.64 -13.79
N LEU A 86 -7.50 -0.61 -14.43
CA LEU A 86 -8.00 0.76 -14.33
C LEU A 86 -9.46 0.89 -14.78
N GLN A 87 -9.83 0.27 -15.90
CA GLN A 87 -11.23 0.27 -16.36
C GLN A 87 -12.18 -0.34 -15.32
N ILE A 88 -11.79 -1.46 -14.72
CA ILE A 88 -12.62 -2.14 -13.73
C ILE A 88 -12.82 -1.27 -12.50
N VAL A 89 -11.74 -0.79 -11.88
CA VAL A 89 -11.83 -0.05 -10.62
C VAL A 89 -12.46 1.33 -10.77
N ARG A 90 -12.35 1.97 -11.95
CA ARG A 90 -13.04 3.21 -12.27
C ARG A 90 -14.56 3.03 -12.33
N GLY A 91 -15.04 1.85 -12.69
CA GLY A 91 -16.46 1.50 -12.64
C GLY A 91 -17.06 1.48 -11.22
N TRP A 92 -16.24 1.42 -10.18
CA TRP A 92 -16.66 1.46 -8.78
C TRP A 92 -16.73 2.87 -8.20
N GLN A 93 -16.55 3.87 -9.02
CA GLN A 93 -16.41 5.26 -8.58
C GLN A 93 -17.47 6.15 -9.21
N SER A 94 -17.73 7.26 -8.54
CA SER A 94 -18.46 8.41 -9.08
C SER A 94 -17.48 9.58 -9.11
N GLY A 95 -17.01 9.94 -10.31
CA GLY A 95 -15.81 10.76 -10.44
C GLY A 95 -14.59 10.03 -9.83
N ALA A 96 -13.84 10.71 -8.98
CA ALA A 96 -12.69 10.14 -8.26
C ALA A 96 -13.07 9.56 -6.88
N THR A 97 -14.35 9.48 -6.54
CA THR A 97 -14.81 9.01 -5.23
C THR A 97 -15.32 7.59 -5.30
N LEU A 98 -14.75 6.69 -4.51
CA LEU A 98 -15.22 5.31 -4.37
C LEU A 98 -16.65 5.26 -3.83
N LYS A 99 -17.50 4.44 -4.48
CA LYS A 99 -18.81 4.09 -3.94
C LYS A 99 -18.65 3.35 -2.62
N SER A 100 -19.57 3.59 -1.67
CA SER A 100 -19.45 3.07 -0.30
C SER A 100 -19.29 1.56 -0.21
N SER A 101 -19.98 0.79 -1.04
CA SER A 101 -19.86 -0.68 -1.07
C SER A 101 -18.47 -1.15 -1.50
N ALA A 102 -17.93 -0.58 -2.57
CA ALA A 102 -16.58 -0.90 -3.04
C ALA A 102 -15.53 -0.49 -2.01
N LYS A 103 -15.67 0.71 -1.41
CA LYS A 103 -14.76 1.18 -0.37
C LYS A 103 -14.77 0.26 0.86
N ALA A 104 -15.95 -0.17 1.30
CA ALA A 104 -16.09 -1.08 2.43
C ALA A 104 -15.40 -2.42 2.17
N GLU A 105 -15.60 -3.01 0.99
CA GLU A 105 -14.98 -4.27 0.61
C GLU A 105 -13.46 -4.17 0.43
N LEU A 106 -12.96 -3.08 -0.17
CA LEU A 106 -11.52 -2.82 -0.25
C LEU A 106 -10.89 -2.70 1.13
N ARG A 107 -11.54 -1.98 2.06
CA ARG A 107 -11.08 -1.89 3.45
C ARG A 107 -11.08 -3.25 4.14
N ALA A 108 -12.09 -4.08 3.89
CA ALA A 108 -12.16 -5.44 4.43
C ALA A 108 -11.01 -6.31 3.90
N LEU A 109 -10.74 -6.28 2.58
CA LEU A 109 -9.61 -6.99 1.98
C LEU A 109 -8.28 -6.53 2.59
N MET A 110 -8.04 -5.23 2.63
CA MET A 110 -6.79 -4.67 3.16
C MET A 110 -6.59 -4.95 4.65
N GLY A 111 -7.68 -5.17 5.40
CA GLY A 111 -7.67 -5.53 6.82
C GLY A 111 -7.53 -7.02 7.12
N THR A 112 -7.59 -7.90 6.12
CA THR A 112 -7.40 -9.35 6.36
C THR A 112 -6.01 -9.66 6.92
N PRO A 113 -5.85 -10.71 7.76
CA PRO A 113 -4.55 -11.10 8.29
C PRO A 113 -3.50 -11.32 7.20
N ASP A 114 -3.88 -12.00 6.11
CA ASP A 114 -2.97 -12.29 4.99
C ASP A 114 -2.50 -11.01 4.28
N MET A 115 -3.42 -10.08 4.02
CA MET A 115 -3.07 -8.80 3.38
C MET A 115 -2.25 -7.90 4.30
N ARG A 116 -2.52 -7.90 5.60
CA ARG A 116 -1.68 -7.18 6.58
C ARG A 116 -0.27 -7.73 6.61
N ALA A 117 -0.10 -9.04 6.60
CA ALA A 117 1.22 -9.67 6.53
C ALA A 117 1.96 -9.29 5.24
N GLU A 118 1.27 -9.29 4.10
CA GLU A 118 1.85 -8.88 2.82
C GLU A 118 2.22 -7.38 2.80
N GLN A 119 1.41 -6.52 3.37
CA GLN A 119 1.73 -5.10 3.55
C GLN A 119 2.97 -4.91 4.43
N GLN A 120 3.02 -5.59 5.59
CA GLN A 120 4.16 -5.48 6.51
C GLN A 120 5.46 -5.93 5.85
N LYS A 121 5.45 -7.04 5.14
CA LYS A 121 6.60 -7.53 4.38
C LYS A 121 7.14 -6.47 3.40
N ARG A 122 6.27 -5.73 2.73
CA ARG A 122 6.67 -4.68 1.80
C ARG A 122 7.17 -3.42 2.50
N ILE A 123 6.56 -3.09 3.63
CA ILE A 123 7.03 -1.99 4.50
C ILE A 123 8.44 -2.29 5.00
N ASP A 124 8.68 -3.50 5.48
CA ASP A 124 9.99 -3.93 5.98
C ASP A 124 11.06 -3.90 4.88
N ALA A 125 10.72 -4.39 3.69
CA ALA A 125 11.62 -4.33 2.53
C ALA A 125 11.95 -2.88 2.11
N LYS A 126 10.97 -1.98 2.09
CA LYS A 126 11.19 -0.55 1.84
C LYS A 126 12.07 0.07 2.94
N ALA A 127 11.85 -0.31 4.19
CA ALA A 127 12.63 0.18 5.33
C ALA A 127 14.11 -0.24 5.24
N GLU A 128 14.41 -1.46 4.82
CA GLU A 128 15.79 -1.92 4.62
C GLU A 128 16.50 -1.12 3.52
N ILE A 129 15.82 -0.85 2.41
CA ILE A 129 16.34 -0.03 1.31
C ILE A 129 16.62 1.40 1.81
N ALA A 130 15.64 2.01 2.48
CA ALA A 130 15.76 3.37 3.03
C ALA A 130 16.91 3.48 4.04
N MET A 131 17.09 2.47 4.89
CA MET A 131 18.19 2.41 5.84
C MET A 131 19.55 2.28 5.15
N GLY A 132 19.64 1.47 4.10
CA GLY A 132 20.85 1.37 3.28
C GLY A 132 21.26 2.73 2.70
N LEU A 133 20.32 3.40 2.04
CA LEU A 133 20.55 4.73 1.46
C LEU A 133 20.91 5.78 2.52
N ALA A 134 20.23 5.79 3.65
CA ALA A 134 20.52 6.69 4.76
C ALA A 134 21.93 6.47 5.32
N ARG A 135 22.34 5.21 5.45
CA ARG A 135 23.68 4.86 5.93
C ARG A 135 24.75 5.28 4.94
N ASP A 136 24.59 4.94 3.66
CA ASP A 136 25.56 5.31 2.61
C ASP A 136 25.78 6.83 2.57
N TRP A 137 24.68 7.60 2.66
CA TRP A 137 24.74 9.04 2.69
C TRP A 137 25.43 9.58 3.95
N SER A 138 25.06 9.09 5.14
CA SER A 138 25.60 9.56 6.42
C SER A 138 27.09 9.22 6.55
N MET A 139 27.50 8.02 6.17
CA MET A 139 28.89 7.58 6.22
C MET A 139 29.76 8.37 5.24
N ALA A 140 29.26 8.64 4.04
CA ALA A 140 30.00 9.42 3.04
C ALA A 140 30.18 10.90 3.44
N ARG A 141 29.21 11.46 4.18
CA ARG A 141 29.22 12.86 4.58
C ARG A 141 29.91 13.10 5.91
N ASP A 142 29.51 12.38 6.93
CA ASP A 142 29.86 12.68 8.33
C ASP A 142 30.62 11.53 9.01
N GLY A 143 30.73 10.37 8.37
CA GLY A 143 31.33 9.15 8.93
C GLY A 143 30.57 8.57 10.13
N THR A 144 29.25 8.85 10.26
CA THR A 144 28.43 8.45 11.38
C THR A 144 27.25 7.55 10.97
N GLU A 145 26.68 6.83 11.93
CA GLU A 145 25.42 6.09 11.69
C GLU A 145 24.26 7.07 11.44
N PRO A 146 23.27 6.67 10.60
CA PRO A 146 22.14 7.54 10.27
C PRO A 146 21.25 7.81 11.48
N THR A 147 20.69 9.01 11.52
CA THR A 147 19.66 9.37 12.49
C THR A 147 18.29 8.87 12.03
N LYS A 148 17.34 8.75 12.98
CA LYS A 148 15.93 8.45 12.65
C LYS A 148 15.35 9.41 11.62
N ARG A 149 15.66 10.72 11.73
CA ARG A 149 15.19 11.75 10.79
C ARG A 149 15.70 11.50 9.37
N LEU A 150 16.96 11.12 9.22
CA LEU A 150 17.54 10.80 7.92
C LEU A 150 16.91 9.52 7.33
N PHE A 151 16.70 8.49 8.14
CA PHE A 151 15.98 7.30 7.73
C PHE A 151 14.57 7.63 7.23
N LEU A 152 13.80 8.44 7.97
CA LEU A 152 12.45 8.84 7.57
C LEU A 152 12.44 9.61 6.25
N TRP A 153 13.45 10.45 6.01
CA TRP A 153 13.61 11.16 4.73
C TRP A 153 13.78 10.22 3.54
N PHE A 154 14.57 9.17 3.68
CA PHE A 154 14.77 8.19 2.60
C PHE A 154 13.63 7.19 2.47
N PHE A 155 12.82 7.03 3.52
CA PHE A 155 11.65 6.14 3.48
C PHE A 155 10.47 6.77 2.72
N ASP A 156 10.26 8.07 2.82
CA ASP A 156 9.17 8.79 2.17
C ASP A 156 9.41 8.89 0.65
#